data_24d261d53934af2d4a284dcf5b6a3182
#
_entry.id   24d261d53934af2d4a284dcf5b6a3182
#
_cell.length_a   1.000
_cell.length_b   1.000
_cell.length_c   1.000
_cell.angle_alpha   90.00
_cell.angle_beta   90.00
_cell.angle_gamma   90.00
#
_symmetry.space_group_name_H-M   'P 1'
#
loop_
_entity.id
_entity.type
_entity.pdbx_description
1 polymer ?
#
loop_
_entity_poly.entity_id
_entity_poly.type
_entity_poly.pdbx_seq_one_letter_code
_entity_poly.pdbx_strand_id
1 'polypeptide(L)'
;MPPFNERNPVEDKNHCERPPLHWKTYWENELRPDDHAQLAEFFRVVYGAVNRSNAQIFEGNRSWAGARPELRIIGYDARGVAAHYGVLRRFIRIGTVDQFVAEVGLYAVRSDLEGSGISRHAAMNVVYPTLRMLKVPFGFGTVRHELRRHLERMGRHGHGRVLSGMRVRSTAPQVAFETPQMRVEDVLVAVIPIECSMDDWPAGTLIDRNGPEL
;
A
#
# COMPACT_ATOMS: atom_id res chain seq x y z
N MET A 1 12.37 5.36 -57.04
CA MET A 1 11.66 5.53 -55.76
C MET A 1 10.87 4.26 -55.51
N PRO A 2 11.19 3.43 -54.49
CA PRO A 2 10.37 2.30 -54.10
C PRO A 2 9.26 2.78 -53.16
N PRO A 3 8.10 2.11 -53.11
CA PRO A 3 6.92 2.54 -52.36
C PRO A 3 7.08 2.31 -50.85
N PHE A 4 6.51 3.24 -50.08
CA PHE A 4 6.39 3.19 -48.63
C PHE A 4 5.64 1.93 -48.23
N ASN A 5 6.27 1.11 -47.36
CA ASN A 5 5.70 -0.07 -46.76
C ASN A 5 4.87 0.41 -45.54
N GLU A 6 3.56 0.45 -45.67
CA GLU A 6 2.62 0.65 -44.58
C GLU A 6 2.77 -0.51 -43.59
N ARG A 7 3.41 -0.25 -42.45
CA ARG A 7 3.40 -1.18 -41.32
C ARG A 7 2.00 -1.14 -40.71
N ASN A 8 1.24 -2.22 -40.89
CA ASN A 8 0.03 -2.46 -40.11
C ASN A 8 0.31 -2.27 -38.59
N PRO A 9 -0.50 -1.52 -37.90
CA PRO A 9 -0.42 -1.47 -36.42
C PRO A 9 -0.69 -2.88 -35.89
N VAL A 10 0.29 -3.43 -35.20
CA VAL A 10 0.10 -4.68 -34.42
C VAL A 10 -0.96 -4.36 -33.38
N GLU A 11 -2.16 -4.85 -33.59
CA GLU A 11 -3.21 -4.86 -32.57
C GLU A 11 -2.68 -5.63 -31.34
N ASP A 12 -2.42 -4.90 -30.26
CA ASP A 12 -2.07 -5.46 -28.97
C ASP A 12 -3.32 -6.14 -28.37
N LYS A 13 -3.52 -7.42 -28.73
CA LYS A 13 -4.70 -8.22 -28.40
C LYS A 13 -4.76 -8.68 -26.93
N ASN A 14 -4.01 -8.07 -26.02
CA ASN A 14 -4.03 -8.38 -24.59
C ASN A 14 -4.45 -7.19 -23.70
N HIS A 15 -5.44 -6.41 -24.11
CA HIS A 15 -6.17 -5.59 -23.16
C HIS A 15 -7.16 -6.49 -22.41
N CYS A 16 -6.68 -7.16 -21.35
CA CYS A 16 -7.58 -7.70 -20.34
C CYS A 16 -8.37 -6.50 -19.79
N GLU A 17 -9.64 -6.38 -20.17
CA GLU A 17 -10.53 -5.33 -19.66
C GLU A 17 -10.49 -5.38 -18.13
N ARG A 18 -10.05 -4.29 -17.53
CA ARG A 18 -9.99 -4.20 -16.07
C ARG A 18 -11.42 -4.27 -15.55
N PRO A 19 -11.72 -5.18 -14.62
CA PRO A 19 -13.04 -5.18 -14.02
C PRO A 19 -13.26 -3.80 -13.37
N PRO A 20 -14.41 -3.16 -13.64
CA PRO A 20 -14.71 -1.85 -13.08
C PRO A 20 -14.83 -1.97 -11.56
N LEU A 21 -13.92 -1.31 -10.82
CA LEU A 21 -14.05 -1.16 -9.37
C LEU A 21 -14.60 0.22 -9.04
N HIS A 22 -15.56 0.24 -8.14
CA HIS A 22 -16.02 1.47 -7.52
C HIS A 22 -15.15 1.78 -6.30
N TRP A 23 -14.35 2.85 -6.39
CA TRP A 23 -13.45 3.27 -5.33
C TRP A 23 -14.11 4.26 -4.39
N LYS A 24 -13.97 4.02 -3.09
CA LYS A 24 -14.40 4.94 -2.03
C LYS A 24 -13.27 5.17 -1.04
N THR A 25 -13.20 6.38 -0.55
CA THR A 25 -12.28 6.79 0.51
C THR A 25 -13.09 7.12 1.76
N TYR A 26 -12.68 6.55 2.89
CA TYR A 26 -13.33 6.73 4.19
C TYR A 26 -12.30 7.12 5.23
N TRP A 27 -12.65 8.06 6.08
CA TRP A 27 -11.98 8.18 7.36
C TRP A 27 -12.36 6.99 8.25
N GLU A 28 -11.46 6.58 9.13
CA GLU A 28 -11.68 5.38 9.97
C GLU A 28 -12.94 5.50 10.84
N ASN A 29 -13.28 6.70 11.29
CA ASN A 29 -14.48 6.97 12.09
C ASN A 29 -15.80 6.99 11.29
N GLU A 30 -15.75 6.93 9.98
CA GLU A 30 -16.95 6.82 9.13
C GLU A 30 -17.37 5.35 8.93
N LEU A 31 -16.47 4.39 9.22
CA LEU A 31 -16.75 2.98 9.10
C LEU A 31 -17.60 2.47 10.27
N ARG A 32 -18.59 1.65 9.94
CA ARG A 32 -19.48 0.98 10.90
C ARG A 32 -18.90 -0.40 11.29
N PRO A 33 -19.39 -1.01 12.36
CA PRO A 33 -18.98 -2.38 12.75
C PRO A 33 -19.10 -3.39 11.61
N ASP A 34 -20.15 -3.30 10.79
CA ASP A 34 -20.37 -4.21 9.66
C ASP A 34 -19.31 -4.02 8.55
N ASP A 35 -18.85 -2.79 8.31
CA ASP A 35 -17.79 -2.51 7.35
C ASP A 35 -16.47 -3.13 7.84
N HIS A 36 -16.19 -3.02 9.15
CA HIS A 36 -15.03 -3.68 9.77
C HIS A 36 -15.12 -5.21 9.68
N ALA A 37 -16.30 -5.79 9.85
CA ALA A 37 -16.50 -7.23 9.70
C ALA A 37 -16.23 -7.70 8.26
N GLN A 38 -16.73 -6.98 7.26
CA GLN A 38 -16.47 -7.26 5.85
C GLN A 38 -14.98 -7.14 5.48
N LEU A 39 -14.31 -6.10 5.98
CA LEU A 39 -12.88 -5.91 5.78
C LEU A 39 -12.05 -6.99 6.47
N ALA A 40 -12.41 -7.39 7.68
CA ALA A 40 -11.74 -8.47 8.40
C ALA A 40 -11.84 -9.79 7.64
N GLU A 41 -13.03 -10.12 7.10
CA GLU A 41 -13.22 -11.30 6.25
C GLU A 41 -12.37 -11.23 4.98
N PHE A 42 -12.40 -10.09 4.29
CA PHE A 42 -11.58 -9.86 3.11
C PHE A 42 -10.08 -10.07 3.41
N PHE A 43 -9.57 -9.51 4.50
CA PHE A 43 -8.17 -9.68 4.89
C PHE A 43 -7.84 -11.12 5.31
N ARG A 44 -8.72 -11.81 6.02
CA ARG A 44 -8.52 -13.24 6.36
C ARG A 44 -8.31 -14.08 5.10
N VAL A 45 -9.14 -13.85 4.08
CA VAL A 45 -9.03 -14.58 2.81
C VAL A 45 -7.73 -14.23 2.09
N VAL A 46 -7.45 -12.94 1.87
CA VAL A 46 -6.31 -12.51 1.05
C VAL A 46 -4.98 -12.79 1.75
N TYR A 47 -4.82 -12.40 3.00
CA TYR A 47 -3.56 -12.61 3.74
C TYR A 47 -3.40 -14.06 4.18
N GLY A 48 -4.50 -14.76 4.46
CA GLY A 48 -4.49 -16.18 4.80
C GLY A 48 -4.06 -17.08 3.64
N ALA A 49 -4.33 -16.68 2.40
CA ALA A 49 -3.84 -17.37 1.22
C ALA A 49 -2.32 -17.34 1.09
N VAL A 50 -1.66 -16.29 1.59
CA VAL A 50 -0.19 -16.18 1.62
C VAL A 50 0.39 -17.00 2.78
N ASN A 51 -0.19 -16.87 3.97
CA ASN A 51 0.20 -17.63 5.17
C ASN A 51 -1.01 -17.72 6.12
N ARG A 52 -1.37 -18.95 6.50
CA ARG A 52 -2.52 -19.19 7.40
C ARG A 52 -2.43 -18.43 8.73
N SER A 53 -1.23 -18.23 9.27
CA SER A 53 -1.02 -17.49 10.51
C SER A 53 -1.46 -16.02 10.38
N ASN A 54 -1.38 -15.45 9.17
CA ASN A 54 -1.79 -14.08 8.94
C ASN A 54 -3.33 -13.89 9.04
N ALA A 55 -4.11 -14.96 8.78
CA ALA A 55 -5.57 -14.90 8.92
C ALA A 55 -6.00 -14.65 10.38
N GLN A 56 -5.26 -15.20 11.36
CA GLN A 56 -5.57 -15.07 12.78
C GLN A 56 -5.50 -13.63 13.28
N ILE A 57 -4.69 -12.78 12.63
CA ILE A 57 -4.56 -11.36 12.97
C ILE A 57 -5.92 -10.64 12.84
N PHE A 58 -6.78 -11.09 11.93
CA PHE A 58 -8.06 -10.47 11.58
C PHE A 58 -9.28 -11.17 12.22
N GLU A 59 -9.07 -11.98 13.24
CA GLU A 59 -10.17 -12.59 14.01
C GLU A 59 -10.95 -11.54 14.83
N GLY A 60 -12.18 -11.85 15.19
CA GLY A 60 -13.03 -10.97 15.99
C GLY A 60 -13.41 -9.66 15.30
N ASN A 61 -13.58 -9.68 13.97
CA ASN A 61 -13.89 -8.49 13.13
C ASN A 61 -12.80 -7.40 13.15
N ARG A 62 -11.59 -7.77 13.48
CA ARG A 62 -10.44 -6.89 13.47
C ARG A 62 -10.00 -6.64 12.02
N SER A 63 -10.14 -5.41 11.56
CA SER A 63 -9.80 -5.00 10.19
C SER A 63 -8.45 -4.25 10.08
N TRP A 64 -7.49 -4.53 10.97
CA TRP A 64 -6.13 -3.98 10.98
C TRP A 64 -5.14 -4.99 11.54
N ALA A 65 -3.89 -4.93 11.10
CA ALA A 65 -2.84 -5.85 11.54
C ALA A 65 -2.06 -5.28 12.74
N GLY A 66 -1.40 -4.17 12.56
CA GLY A 66 -0.59 -3.48 13.59
C GLY A 66 -1.21 -2.15 14.00
N ALA A 67 -0.77 -1.05 13.38
CA ALA A 67 -1.41 0.24 13.54
C ALA A 67 -2.79 0.24 12.87
N ARG A 68 -3.69 1.04 13.42
CA ARG A 68 -5.01 1.24 12.83
C ARG A 68 -4.91 2.35 11.77
N PRO A 69 -5.43 2.18 10.55
CA PRO A 69 -5.45 3.24 9.57
C PRO A 69 -6.21 4.47 10.07
N GLU A 70 -5.83 5.65 9.61
CA GLU A 70 -6.60 6.88 9.77
C GLU A 70 -7.63 7.02 8.63
N LEU A 71 -7.25 6.55 7.45
CA LEU A 71 -8.04 6.64 6.23
C LEU A 71 -7.93 5.32 5.45
N ARG A 72 -9.01 4.93 4.80
CA ARG A 72 -9.09 3.73 3.98
C ARG A 72 -9.55 4.05 2.58
N ILE A 73 -8.89 3.45 1.61
CA ILE A 73 -9.25 3.48 0.21
C ILE A 73 -9.70 2.08 -0.16
N ILE A 74 -10.99 1.91 -0.47
CA ILE A 74 -11.60 0.60 -0.68
C ILE A 74 -12.18 0.54 -2.10
N GLY A 75 -11.78 -0.48 -2.84
CA GLY A 75 -12.34 -0.81 -4.14
C GLY A 75 -13.39 -1.91 -4.00
N TYR A 76 -14.57 -1.67 -4.55
CA TYR A 76 -15.70 -2.60 -4.53
C TYR A 76 -16.05 -3.06 -5.95
N ASP A 77 -16.49 -4.30 -6.05
CA ASP A 77 -17.24 -4.82 -7.20
C ASP A 77 -18.61 -5.37 -6.75
N ALA A 78 -19.33 -6.07 -7.63
CA ALA A 78 -20.62 -6.66 -7.31
C ALA A 78 -20.58 -7.73 -6.19
N ARG A 79 -19.38 -8.26 -5.86
CA ARG A 79 -19.19 -9.27 -4.82
C ARG A 79 -18.72 -8.68 -3.48
N GLY A 80 -18.58 -7.35 -3.39
CA GLY A 80 -18.15 -6.64 -2.19
C GLY A 80 -16.72 -6.10 -2.27
N VAL A 81 -15.95 -6.18 -1.17
CA VAL A 81 -14.58 -5.66 -1.11
C VAL A 81 -13.67 -6.45 -2.06
N ALA A 82 -13.02 -5.73 -2.96
CA ALA A 82 -12.15 -6.27 -4.00
C ALA A 82 -10.70 -5.85 -3.85
N ALA A 83 -10.45 -4.64 -3.31
CA ALA A 83 -9.12 -4.13 -3.04
C ALA A 83 -9.15 -3.13 -1.86
N HIS A 84 -8.02 -2.99 -1.17
CA HIS A 84 -7.90 -2.09 -0.03
C HIS A 84 -6.50 -1.49 0.07
N TYR A 85 -6.43 -0.22 0.50
CA TYR A 85 -5.24 0.47 0.99
C TYR A 85 -5.59 1.19 2.29
N GLY A 86 -4.78 0.99 3.32
CA GLY A 86 -4.80 1.80 4.53
C GLY A 86 -3.82 2.96 4.42
N VAL A 87 -4.14 4.10 5.02
CA VAL A 87 -3.27 5.26 5.12
C VAL A 87 -3.24 5.75 6.56
N LEU A 88 -2.03 6.05 7.06
CA LEU A 88 -1.81 6.58 8.40
C LEU A 88 -0.78 7.70 8.33
N ARG A 89 -1.13 8.91 8.76
CA ARG A 89 -0.16 10.00 8.94
C ARG A 89 0.60 9.79 10.24
N ARG A 90 1.92 9.85 10.16
CA ARG A 90 2.79 9.68 11.33
C ARG A 90 4.16 10.31 11.13
N PHE A 91 4.88 10.50 12.22
CA PHE A 91 6.30 10.76 12.16
C PHE A 91 7.07 9.44 12.19
N ILE A 92 7.99 9.29 11.26
CA ILE A 92 9.01 8.24 11.25
C ILE A 92 10.35 8.89 11.51
N ARG A 93 11.32 8.16 12.07
CA ARG A 93 12.67 8.65 12.27
C ARG A 93 13.63 8.00 11.28
N ILE A 94 14.39 8.82 10.55
CA ILE A 94 15.42 8.40 9.61
C ILE A 94 16.73 8.99 10.09
N GLY A 95 17.65 8.14 10.61
CA GLY A 95 18.83 8.65 11.30
C GLY A 95 18.44 9.50 12.51
N THR A 96 18.74 10.79 12.46
CA THR A 96 18.40 11.78 13.52
C THR A 96 17.21 12.67 13.18
N VAL A 97 16.61 12.49 11.99
CA VAL A 97 15.54 13.36 11.48
C VAL A 97 14.17 12.70 11.69
N ASP A 98 13.24 13.43 12.31
CA ASP A 98 11.84 13.05 12.37
C ASP A 98 11.15 13.56 11.09
N GLN A 99 10.72 12.64 10.24
CA GLN A 99 10.06 12.92 8.97
C GLN A 99 8.57 12.62 9.06
N PHE A 100 7.74 13.64 8.76
CA PHE A 100 6.29 13.45 8.64
C PHE A 100 5.95 12.79 7.31
N VAL A 101 5.14 11.72 7.35
CA VAL A 101 4.75 10.94 6.17
C VAL A 101 3.29 10.50 6.25
N ALA A 102 2.72 10.13 5.10
CA ALA A 102 1.55 9.25 5.07
C ALA A 102 2.04 7.83 4.77
N GLU A 103 2.03 6.95 5.77
CA GLU A 103 2.30 5.52 5.57
C GLU A 103 1.13 4.88 4.83
N VAL A 104 1.43 4.17 3.74
CA VAL A 104 0.47 3.39 2.97
C VAL A 104 0.75 1.92 3.22
N GLY A 105 -0.21 1.22 3.80
CA GLY A 105 -0.10 -0.19 4.16
C GLY A 105 -1.44 -0.91 4.06
N LEU A 106 -1.53 -2.09 4.68
CA LEU A 106 -2.73 -2.95 4.57
C LEU A 106 -3.21 -3.10 3.13
N TYR A 107 -2.24 -3.15 2.21
CA TYR A 107 -2.53 -3.32 0.80
C TYR A 107 -2.96 -4.75 0.50
N ALA A 108 -4.12 -4.89 -0.07
CA ALA A 108 -4.66 -6.18 -0.46
C ALA A 108 -5.51 -6.07 -1.73
N VAL A 109 -5.41 -7.07 -2.58
CA VAL A 109 -6.28 -7.26 -3.76
C VAL A 109 -6.76 -8.70 -3.74
N ARG A 110 -8.03 -8.91 -4.02
CA ARG A 110 -8.62 -10.25 -4.11
C ARG A 110 -7.91 -11.05 -5.21
N SER A 111 -7.62 -12.31 -4.95
CA SER A 111 -6.74 -13.15 -5.77
C SER A 111 -7.21 -13.30 -7.24
N ASP A 112 -8.53 -13.33 -7.47
CA ASP A 112 -9.10 -13.40 -8.82
C ASP A 112 -8.88 -12.12 -9.67
N LEU A 113 -8.46 -11.03 -9.01
CA LEU A 113 -8.17 -9.74 -9.64
C LEU A 113 -6.66 -9.45 -9.73
N GLU A 114 -5.81 -10.36 -9.24
CA GLU A 114 -4.36 -10.23 -9.37
C GLU A 114 -3.95 -10.24 -10.84
N GLY A 115 -2.92 -9.48 -11.19
CA GLY A 115 -2.45 -9.37 -12.57
C GLY A 115 -3.29 -8.49 -13.49
N SER A 116 -4.53 -8.10 -13.13
CA SER A 116 -5.44 -7.28 -13.92
C SER A 116 -5.03 -5.79 -14.05
N GLY A 117 -3.97 -5.36 -13.35
CA GLY A 117 -3.50 -3.98 -13.33
C GLY A 117 -4.25 -3.05 -12.38
N ILE A 118 -5.18 -3.57 -11.56
CA ILE A 118 -5.94 -2.82 -10.55
C ILE A 118 -5.02 -2.05 -9.61
N SER A 119 -3.95 -2.68 -9.10
CA SER A 119 -2.99 -2.05 -8.20
C SER A 119 -2.37 -0.80 -8.79
N ARG A 120 -1.96 -0.86 -10.06
CA ARG A 120 -1.37 0.29 -10.76
C ARG A 120 -2.41 1.39 -10.98
N HIS A 121 -3.61 1.01 -11.41
CA HIS A 121 -4.71 1.95 -11.60
C HIS A 121 -5.05 2.68 -10.29
N ALA A 122 -5.20 1.94 -9.19
CA ALA A 122 -5.48 2.49 -7.88
C ALA A 122 -4.36 3.42 -7.40
N ALA A 123 -3.09 2.98 -7.51
CA ALA A 123 -1.95 3.78 -7.08
C ALA A 123 -1.94 5.17 -7.74
N MET A 124 -2.17 5.23 -9.07
CA MET A 124 -2.10 6.47 -9.83
C MET A 124 -3.36 7.34 -9.74
N ASN A 125 -4.55 6.72 -9.73
CA ASN A 125 -5.81 7.45 -9.91
C ASN A 125 -6.60 7.63 -8.60
N VAL A 126 -6.22 6.92 -7.53
CA VAL A 126 -6.93 7.00 -6.24
C VAL A 126 -5.98 7.30 -5.09
N VAL A 127 -4.92 6.46 -4.89
CA VAL A 127 -4.01 6.61 -3.75
C VAL A 127 -3.22 7.92 -3.84
N TYR A 128 -2.55 8.17 -4.96
CA TYR A 128 -1.75 9.39 -5.12
C TYR A 128 -2.57 10.69 -4.98
N PRO A 129 -3.75 10.84 -5.62
CA PRO A 129 -4.62 11.99 -5.36
C PRO A 129 -5.05 12.12 -3.89
N THR A 130 -5.32 11.00 -3.21
CA THR A 130 -5.65 11.00 -1.78
C THR A 130 -4.47 11.50 -0.94
N LEU A 131 -3.24 11.03 -1.21
CA LEU A 131 -2.04 11.51 -0.50
C LEU A 131 -1.83 13.01 -0.70
N ARG A 132 -2.06 13.54 -1.91
CA ARG A 132 -2.00 14.98 -2.17
C ARG A 132 -3.03 15.78 -1.35
N MET A 133 -4.23 15.25 -1.19
CA MET A 133 -5.27 15.87 -0.36
C MET A 133 -4.83 15.97 1.12
N LEU A 134 -4.03 14.99 1.60
CA LEU A 134 -3.52 14.97 2.97
C LEU A 134 -2.39 15.98 3.24
N LYS A 135 -1.84 16.61 2.20
CA LYS A 135 -0.77 17.63 2.28
C LYS A 135 0.42 17.18 3.14
N VAL A 136 0.86 15.95 2.96
CA VAL A 136 2.05 15.43 3.63
C VAL A 136 3.27 15.63 2.74
N PRO A 137 4.49 15.78 3.29
CA PRO A 137 5.71 15.87 2.48
C PRO A 137 5.90 14.64 1.60
N PHE A 138 5.70 13.44 2.16
CA PHE A 138 5.94 12.17 1.48
C PHE A 138 4.87 11.14 1.78
N GLY A 139 4.55 10.31 0.78
CA GLY A 139 4.00 8.99 0.97
C GLY A 139 5.13 8.00 1.27
N PHE A 140 4.88 7.03 2.14
CA PHE A 140 5.83 6.01 2.57
C PHE A 140 5.15 4.65 2.64
N GLY A 141 5.84 3.60 2.23
CA GLY A 141 5.35 2.23 2.38
C GLY A 141 6.48 1.23 2.33
N THR A 142 6.30 0.09 3.00
CA THR A 142 7.24 -1.03 2.98
C THR A 142 6.68 -2.16 2.16
N VAL A 143 7.54 -2.83 1.42
CA VAL A 143 7.15 -3.88 0.48
C VAL A 143 8.19 -4.99 0.49
N ARG A 144 7.73 -6.21 0.39
CA ARG A 144 8.60 -7.40 0.29
C ARG A 144 9.46 -7.35 -0.98
N HIS A 145 10.66 -7.93 -0.91
CA HIS A 145 11.62 -7.94 -2.02
C HIS A 145 11.07 -8.60 -3.30
N GLU A 146 10.19 -9.58 -3.18
CA GLU A 146 9.56 -10.28 -4.31
C GLU A 146 8.73 -9.34 -5.19
N LEU A 147 8.21 -8.26 -4.61
CA LEU A 147 7.40 -7.26 -5.32
C LEU A 147 8.24 -6.14 -5.98
N ARG A 148 9.58 -6.21 -5.91
CA ARG A 148 10.49 -5.21 -6.52
C ARG A 148 10.11 -4.85 -7.94
N ARG A 149 10.00 -5.85 -8.81
CA ARG A 149 9.67 -5.64 -10.23
C ARG A 149 8.31 -4.98 -10.45
N HIS A 150 7.37 -5.27 -9.56
CA HIS A 150 6.04 -4.65 -9.58
C HIS A 150 6.13 -3.17 -9.23
N LEU A 151 6.83 -2.82 -8.15
CA LEU A 151 7.04 -1.44 -7.70
C LEU A 151 7.83 -0.62 -8.72
N GLU A 152 8.91 -1.17 -9.29
CA GLU A 152 9.71 -0.48 -10.32
C GLU A 152 8.90 -0.16 -11.57
N ARG A 153 7.96 -1.05 -11.96
CA ARG A 153 7.02 -0.76 -13.06
C ARG A 153 6.03 0.35 -12.70
N MET A 154 5.54 0.38 -11.47
CA MET A 154 4.70 1.48 -10.99
C MET A 154 5.47 2.79 -10.92
N GLY A 155 6.69 2.77 -10.40
CA GLY A 155 7.57 3.95 -10.27
C GLY A 155 7.97 4.59 -11.60
N ARG A 156 8.07 3.81 -12.70
CA ARG A 156 8.36 4.36 -14.05
C ARG A 156 7.27 5.30 -14.58
N HIS A 157 6.07 5.19 -14.07
CA HIS A 157 4.90 5.97 -14.47
C HIS A 157 4.37 6.87 -13.36
N GLY A 158 5.05 6.89 -12.21
CA GLY A 158 4.66 7.63 -11.02
C GLY A 158 5.82 8.45 -10.46
N HIS A 159 5.51 9.20 -9.44
CA HIS A 159 6.44 10.13 -8.79
C HIS A 159 7.29 9.47 -7.70
N GLY A 160 7.15 8.15 -7.47
CA GLY A 160 7.80 7.45 -6.37
C GLY A 160 9.16 6.85 -6.73
N ARG A 161 10.00 6.65 -5.71
CA ARG A 161 11.26 5.88 -5.77
C ARG A 161 11.17 4.66 -4.86
N VAL A 162 11.86 3.59 -5.29
CA VAL A 162 12.05 2.38 -4.49
C VAL A 162 13.47 2.37 -3.96
N LEU A 163 13.60 2.42 -2.65
CA LEU A 163 14.88 2.37 -1.93
C LEU A 163 15.16 0.93 -1.52
N SER A 164 16.39 0.46 -1.71
CA SER A 164 16.87 -0.85 -1.28
C SER A 164 17.98 -0.70 -0.25
N GLY A 165 18.25 -1.79 0.49
CA GLY A 165 19.22 -1.78 1.59
C GLY A 165 18.72 -0.98 2.80
N MET A 166 17.41 -0.80 2.91
CA MET A 166 16.76 -0.13 4.02
C MET A 166 16.37 -1.16 5.08
N ARG A 167 16.58 -0.82 6.32
CA ARG A 167 16.05 -1.55 7.47
C ARG A 167 14.96 -0.74 8.13
N VAL A 168 13.83 -1.36 8.41
CA VAL A 168 12.71 -0.69 9.06
C VAL A 168 12.47 -1.32 10.41
N ARG A 169 12.50 -0.49 11.45
CA ARG A 169 12.21 -0.86 12.83
C ARG A 169 10.75 -0.51 13.15
N SER A 170 10.02 -1.47 13.67
CA SER A 170 8.65 -1.30 14.15
C SER A 170 8.42 -2.07 15.43
N THR A 171 7.42 -1.67 16.22
CA THR A 171 6.93 -2.50 17.30
C THR A 171 6.07 -3.61 16.75
N ALA A 172 6.21 -4.83 17.29
CA ALA A 172 5.28 -5.90 16.98
C ALA A 172 3.85 -5.52 17.42
N PRO A 173 2.81 -6.03 16.74
CA PRO A 173 1.44 -5.85 17.18
C PRO A 173 1.30 -6.34 18.64
N GLN A 174 0.75 -5.49 19.52
CA GLN A 174 0.55 -5.87 20.91
C GLN A 174 -0.63 -6.85 21.02
N VAL A 175 -0.37 -8.00 21.60
CA VAL A 175 -1.40 -8.81 22.24
C VAL A 175 -1.44 -8.36 23.71
N ALA A 176 -2.56 -7.81 24.13
CA ALA A 176 -2.89 -7.27 25.44
C ALA A 176 -1.78 -7.30 26.53
N PHE A 177 -1.41 -6.14 27.06
CA PHE A 177 -0.55 -5.93 28.25
C PHE A 177 0.90 -6.45 28.19
N GLU A 178 1.36 -7.01 27.07
CA GLU A 178 2.76 -7.40 26.89
C GLU A 178 3.64 -6.19 26.55
N THR A 179 4.90 -6.25 26.96
CA THR A 179 5.89 -5.25 26.58
C THR A 179 6.06 -5.26 25.04
N PRO A 180 5.97 -4.12 24.35
CA PRO A 180 6.13 -4.06 22.92
C PRO A 180 7.47 -4.64 22.49
N GLN A 181 7.44 -5.65 21.63
CA GLN A 181 8.64 -6.19 21.03
C GLN A 181 9.03 -5.36 19.82
N MET A 182 10.32 -5.05 19.72
CA MET A 182 10.88 -4.36 18.54
C MET A 182 11.24 -5.39 17.47
N ARG A 183 10.86 -5.11 16.24
CA ARG A 183 11.19 -5.88 15.06
C ARG A 183 11.95 -5.00 14.07
N VAL A 184 13.03 -5.53 13.49
CA VAL A 184 13.79 -4.87 12.42
C VAL A 184 13.76 -5.77 11.19
N GLU A 185 13.30 -5.24 10.09
CA GLU A 185 13.14 -5.97 8.84
C GLU A 185 13.95 -5.31 7.72
N ASP A 186 14.57 -6.15 6.89
CA ASP A 186 15.12 -5.75 5.60
C ASP A 186 14.01 -5.81 4.56
N VAL A 187 13.63 -4.65 4.06
CA VAL A 187 12.50 -4.49 3.14
C VAL A 187 12.80 -3.45 2.07
N LEU A 188 12.04 -3.48 0.99
CA LEU A 188 12.00 -2.35 0.06
C LEU A 188 11.15 -1.23 0.66
N VAL A 189 11.62 -0.02 0.50
CA VAL A 189 10.89 1.18 0.91
C VAL A 189 10.46 1.94 -0.33
N ALA A 190 9.16 2.11 -0.47
CA ALA A 190 8.58 2.99 -1.49
C ALA A 190 8.39 4.39 -0.88
N VAL A 191 8.97 5.40 -1.52
CA VAL A 191 8.83 6.80 -1.13
C VAL A 191 8.20 7.56 -2.30
N ILE A 192 7.15 8.32 -2.01
CA ILE A 192 6.42 9.11 -2.99
C ILE A 192 6.48 10.57 -2.54
N PRO A 193 7.24 11.45 -3.22
CA PRO A 193 7.25 12.88 -2.92
C PRO A 193 5.88 13.48 -3.26
N ILE A 194 5.28 14.21 -2.32
CA ILE A 194 3.95 14.83 -2.46
C ILE A 194 4.08 16.35 -2.48
N GLU A 195 4.54 16.96 -1.38
CA GLU A 195 4.73 18.41 -1.25
C GLU A 195 6.22 18.79 -1.29
N CYS A 196 7.12 17.82 -1.47
CA CYS A 196 8.58 17.96 -1.49
C CYS A 196 9.18 17.27 -2.71
N SER A 197 10.48 17.40 -2.92
CA SER A 197 11.26 16.60 -3.87
C SER A 197 11.88 15.38 -3.19
N MET A 198 12.38 14.42 -3.97
CA MET A 198 13.14 13.29 -3.42
C MET A 198 14.47 13.70 -2.80
N ASP A 199 14.99 14.87 -3.15
CA ASP A 199 16.23 15.39 -2.58
C ASP A 199 16.04 15.85 -1.13
N ASP A 200 14.79 16.11 -0.72
CA ASP A 200 14.42 16.46 0.65
C ASP A 200 14.23 15.22 1.54
N TRP A 201 14.29 13.99 0.98
CA TRP A 201 14.20 12.76 1.77
C TRP A 201 15.46 12.59 2.64
N PRO A 202 15.32 12.41 3.97
CA PRO A 202 16.46 12.31 4.86
C PRO A 202 17.43 11.17 4.51
N ALA A 203 18.71 11.41 4.64
CA ALA A 203 19.73 10.38 4.49
C ALA A 203 19.69 9.39 5.66
N GLY A 204 19.84 8.09 5.36
CA GLY A 204 19.88 7.03 6.36
C GLY A 204 19.42 5.70 5.80
N THR A 205 19.83 4.61 6.43
CA THR A 205 19.46 3.23 6.03
C THR A 205 18.57 2.55 7.07
N LEU A 206 18.37 3.17 8.22
CA LEU A 206 17.45 2.68 9.25
C LEU A 206 16.30 3.68 9.41
N ILE A 207 15.10 3.18 9.24
CA ILE A 207 13.85 3.91 9.47
C ILE A 207 13.17 3.33 10.72
N ASP A 208 12.89 4.18 11.70
CA ASP A 208 12.06 3.81 12.84
C ASP A 208 10.64 4.33 12.60
N ARG A 209 9.67 3.43 12.59
CA ARG A 209 8.26 3.79 12.46
C ARG A 209 7.68 4.50 13.68
N ASN A 210 8.40 4.52 14.82
CA ASN A 210 7.88 5.01 16.11
C ASN A 210 6.55 4.33 16.50
N GLY A 211 6.41 3.04 16.19
CA GLY A 211 5.21 2.28 16.47
C GLY A 211 5.06 1.04 15.58
N PRO A 212 3.88 0.39 15.63
CA PRO A 212 3.60 -0.78 14.80
C PRO A 212 3.45 -0.42 13.32
N GLU A 213 3.65 -1.41 12.46
CA GLU A 213 3.35 -1.34 11.03
C GLU A 213 1.84 -1.13 10.81
N LEU A 214 1.49 -0.41 9.73
CA LEU A 214 0.11 -0.22 9.28
C LEU A 214 -0.46 -1.49 8.67
#